data_6ee6d48e251e6a3b3431d4ee0cc158bd
#
_entry.id   6ee6d48e251e6a3b3431d4ee0cc158bd
#
_cell.length_a   1.000
_cell.length_b   1.000
_cell.length_c   1.000
_cell.angle_alpha   90.00
_cell.angle_beta   90.00
_cell.angle_gamma   90.00
#
_symmetry.space_group_name_H-M   'P 1'
#
loop_
_entity.id
_entity.type
_entity.pdbx_description
1 polymer ?
#
loop_
_entity_poly.entity_id
_entity_poly.type
_entity_poly.pdbx_seq_one_letter_code
_entity_poly.pdbx_strand_id
1 'polypeptide(L)'
;MSASSNSTEIKFGTDGWRGLIAHDFTFANVRKVTRAIASYLETAYTKDRPVLVSYDTRFLADEFARTSAEVLADLGWTVKVVDRDCPTPVIAYSAKHLNSAGALMFTASHNPAPYCGIKYIPDYAGPATPEITDTIVANIAGASDAPAKGSHNDNISSFDPKPEYLKFLYTLIDVERIRSAKLKVKYDALYSTSRGYLDGVLEHCGCDVESFHTYRDVLFGGGMPEPKGEQLVELVEAVKKDSADLGLATDGDSDRFGIVDELGNVLTPNTVLLLLARHLVKNKGLTGAIVRTVATTHLLDNLAGKYGLTIYETAVGFKYIGEKMRETAVLIGGEESGGLSVLGHIPEKDGILADMLVAEAIAYEGKPLSQLVEEAIKEADGPLYNKRVDLHLEEAHKAAVLESFTKNPPKEVAGIGVKEIGRKDGIKLYLEDGGWVLLRPSGTEPLMRVYMETNSVEKESQVAQHMEKVISQLEPV
;
A
#
# COMPACT_ATOMS: atom_id res chain seq x y z
N MET A 1 -35.03 3.20 30.78
CA MET A 1 -33.58 3.15 30.68
C MET A 1 -33.22 3.49 29.24
N SER A 2 -32.82 4.76 28.99
CA SER A 2 -32.38 5.18 27.66
C SER A 2 -30.96 4.65 27.47
N ALA A 3 -30.81 3.66 26.60
CA ALA A 3 -29.49 3.26 26.11
C ALA A 3 -28.89 4.48 25.40
N SER A 4 -27.87 5.09 25.99
CA SER A 4 -27.02 6.02 25.28
C SER A 4 -26.37 5.24 24.14
N SER A 5 -26.80 5.49 22.92
CA SER A 5 -26.13 4.99 21.74
C SER A 5 -24.76 5.70 21.71
N ASN A 6 -23.72 5.05 22.22
CA ASN A 6 -22.35 5.38 21.84
C ASN A 6 -22.23 5.04 20.34
N SER A 7 -22.66 5.96 19.49
CA SER A 7 -22.34 5.85 18.06
C SER A 7 -20.84 6.11 17.95
N THR A 8 -20.07 5.05 17.75
CA THR A 8 -18.65 5.18 17.43
C THR A 8 -18.53 6.10 16.22
N GLU A 9 -17.75 7.15 16.34
CA GLU A 9 -17.55 8.12 15.26
C GLU A 9 -16.82 7.44 14.10
N ILE A 10 -17.47 7.41 12.92
CA ILE A 10 -16.87 6.83 11.70
C ILE A 10 -15.85 7.82 11.16
N LYS A 11 -14.55 7.48 11.28
CA LYS A 11 -13.45 8.31 10.79
C LYS A 11 -12.77 7.67 9.58
N PHE A 12 -12.82 8.35 8.45
CA PHE A 12 -12.04 7.96 7.29
C PHE A 12 -10.57 8.35 7.48
N GLY A 13 -9.68 7.37 7.26
CA GLY A 13 -8.23 7.59 7.19
C GLY A 13 -7.79 8.02 5.78
N THR A 14 -6.50 7.82 5.49
CA THR A 14 -5.92 8.13 4.17
C THR A 14 -6.46 7.25 3.04
N ASP A 15 -6.97 6.06 3.37
CA ASP A 15 -7.39 5.04 2.42
C ASP A 15 -8.64 4.28 2.94
N GLY A 16 -9.73 5.04 3.16
CA GLY A 16 -11.00 4.49 3.62
C GLY A 16 -11.20 4.50 5.14
N TRP A 17 -12.25 3.79 5.59
CA TRP A 17 -12.59 3.62 7.00
C TRP A 17 -12.25 2.20 7.46
N ARG A 18 -11.63 2.08 8.65
CA ARG A 18 -11.31 0.80 9.30
C ARG A 18 -11.83 0.81 10.74
N GLY A 19 -12.23 -0.36 11.23
CA GLY A 19 -12.70 -0.52 12.60
C GLY A 19 -12.65 -1.97 13.07
N LEU A 20 -12.80 -2.17 14.39
CA LEU A 20 -12.91 -3.49 15.00
C LEU A 20 -14.25 -4.13 14.62
N ILE A 21 -14.21 -5.36 14.10
CA ILE A 21 -15.40 -6.14 13.73
C ILE A 21 -16.28 -6.32 14.98
N ALA A 22 -17.60 -6.13 14.81
CA ALA A 22 -18.62 -6.19 15.84
C ALA A 22 -18.60 -5.06 16.89
N HIS A 23 -17.59 -4.21 16.92
CA HIS A 23 -17.55 -3.01 17.76
C HIS A 23 -17.81 -1.75 16.92
N ASP A 24 -16.89 -1.39 16.04
CA ASP A 24 -16.99 -0.24 15.15
C ASP A 24 -17.52 -0.65 13.78
N PHE A 25 -16.95 -1.72 13.23
CA PHE A 25 -17.28 -2.26 11.91
C PHE A 25 -18.44 -3.24 12.03
N THR A 26 -19.65 -2.69 12.00
CA THR A 26 -20.91 -3.41 12.14
C THR A 26 -21.72 -3.33 10.86
N PHE A 27 -22.66 -4.26 10.65
CA PHE A 27 -23.59 -4.21 9.50
C PHE A 27 -24.38 -2.89 9.44
N ALA A 28 -24.76 -2.31 10.59
CA ALA A 28 -25.44 -1.03 10.65
C ALA A 28 -24.55 0.10 10.11
N ASN A 29 -23.29 0.18 10.55
CA ASN A 29 -22.34 1.18 10.09
C ASN A 29 -21.94 0.96 8.63
N VAL A 30 -21.79 -0.29 8.18
CA VAL A 30 -21.55 -0.63 6.76
C VAL A 30 -22.69 -0.09 5.89
N ARG A 31 -23.95 -0.34 6.25
CA ARG A 31 -25.11 0.21 5.51
C ARG A 31 -25.09 1.74 5.47
N LYS A 32 -24.73 2.37 6.58
CA LYS A 32 -24.64 3.83 6.68
C LYS A 32 -23.56 4.39 5.76
N VAL A 33 -22.35 3.83 5.80
CA VAL A 33 -21.23 4.23 4.93
C VAL A 33 -21.54 3.96 3.47
N THR A 34 -22.17 2.81 3.15
CA THR A 34 -22.58 2.49 1.77
C THR A 34 -23.56 3.52 1.22
N ARG A 35 -24.54 3.97 2.01
CA ARG A 35 -25.47 5.04 1.58
C ARG A 35 -24.78 6.38 1.42
N ALA A 36 -23.81 6.70 2.26
CA ALA A 36 -23.01 7.91 2.13
C ALA A 36 -22.18 7.90 0.81
N ILE A 37 -21.59 6.74 0.47
CA ILE A 37 -20.93 6.54 -0.82
C ILE A 37 -21.95 6.64 -1.96
N ALA A 38 -23.10 5.99 -1.86
CA ALA A 38 -24.14 6.06 -2.89
C ALA A 38 -24.63 7.50 -3.14
N SER A 39 -24.77 8.31 -2.09
CA SER A 39 -25.10 9.74 -2.23
C SER A 39 -24.02 10.51 -2.99
N TYR A 40 -22.74 10.19 -2.79
CA TYR A 40 -21.67 10.74 -3.63
C TYR A 40 -21.79 10.26 -5.08
N LEU A 41 -22.00 8.95 -5.29
CA LEU A 41 -22.15 8.37 -6.63
C LEU A 41 -23.27 9.03 -7.43
N GLU A 42 -24.41 9.34 -6.79
CA GLU A 42 -25.56 10.01 -7.42
C GLU A 42 -25.25 11.44 -7.90
N THR A 43 -24.24 12.10 -7.33
CA THR A 43 -23.78 13.42 -7.77
C THR A 43 -22.73 13.34 -8.88
N ALA A 44 -21.95 12.26 -8.93
CA ALA A 44 -20.78 12.13 -9.81
C ALA A 44 -21.07 11.29 -11.07
N TYR A 45 -22.04 10.36 -11.02
CA TYR A 45 -22.26 9.37 -12.08
C TYR A 45 -23.75 9.12 -12.36
N THR A 46 -24.01 8.56 -13.52
CA THR A 46 -25.33 8.04 -13.92
C THR A 46 -25.45 6.56 -13.59
N LYS A 47 -26.67 6.07 -13.31
CA LYS A 47 -26.91 4.68 -12.84
C LYS A 47 -26.80 3.61 -13.94
N ASP A 48 -26.47 3.97 -15.16
CA ASP A 48 -26.13 3.06 -16.26
C ASP A 48 -24.71 2.46 -16.11
N ARG A 49 -23.85 3.11 -15.29
CA ARG A 49 -22.54 2.57 -14.93
C ARG A 49 -22.66 1.64 -13.72
N PRO A 50 -22.12 0.41 -13.76
CA PRO A 50 -22.18 -0.49 -12.61
C PRO A 50 -21.32 0.01 -11.45
N VAL A 51 -21.67 -0.39 -10.23
CA VAL A 51 -20.80 -0.28 -9.05
C VAL A 51 -20.23 -1.67 -8.76
N LEU A 52 -18.92 -1.75 -8.56
CA LEU A 52 -18.26 -3.01 -8.23
C LEU A 52 -18.14 -3.15 -6.72
N VAL A 53 -18.24 -4.39 -6.22
CA VAL A 53 -18.08 -4.70 -4.80
C VAL A 53 -17.14 -5.89 -4.65
N SER A 54 -16.13 -5.74 -3.79
CA SER A 54 -15.08 -6.72 -3.58
C SER A 54 -14.72 -6.83 -2.10
N TYR A 55 -14.02 -7.90 -1.72
CA TYR A 55 -13.62 -8.17 -0.35
C TYR A 55 -12.31 -8.96 -0.29
N ASP A 56 -11.60 -8.84 0.85
CA ASP A 56 -10.42 -9.64 1.16
C ASP A 56 -10.79 -10.93 1.94
N THR A 57 -9.79 -11.61 2.47
CA THR A 57 -9.95 -12.91 3.15
C THR A 57 -10.50 -12.82 4.57
N ARG A 58 -10.71 -11.62 5.13
CA ARG A 58 -11.10 -11.38 6.51
C ARG A 58 -12.45 -11.97 6.88
N PHE A 59 -12.63 -12.19 8.18
CA PHE A 59 -13.91 -12.65 8.74
C PHE A 59 -15.05 -11.68 8.39
N LEU A 60 -16.16 -12.18 7.90
CA LEU A 60 -17.35 -11.43 7.48
C LEU A 60 -17.13 -10.41 6.35
N ALA A 61 -15.96 -10.31 5.72
CA ALA A 61 -15.72 -9.35 4.65
C ALA A 61 -16.67 -9.58 3.45
N ASP A 62 -16.95 -10.84 3.11
CA ASP A 62 -17.92 -11.29 2.12
C ASP A 62 -19.37 -10.90 2.49
N GLU A 63 -19.77 -11.02 3.75
CA GLU A 63 -21.11 -10.66 4.21
C GLU A 63 -21.30 -9.13 4.29
N PHE A 64 -20.26 -8.38 4.64
CA PHE A 64 -20.29 -6.92 4.56
C PHE A 64 -20.37 -6.44 3.11
N ALA A 65 -19.65 -7.09 2.20
CA ALA A 65 -19.70 -6.81 0.76
C ALA A 65 -21.12 -7.07 0.21
N ARG A 66 -21.73 -8.21 0.57
CA ARG A 66 -23.10 -8.53 0.19
C ARG A 66 -24.09 -7.49 0.71
N THR A 67 -23.97 -7.11 1.99
CA THR A 67 -24.84 -6.07 2.61
C THR A 67 -24.76 -4.75 1.84
N SER A 68 -23.56 -4.35 1.41
CA SER A 68 -23.40 -3.16 0.60
C SER A 68 -24.00 -3.30 -0.79
N ALA A 69 -23.83 -4.46 -1.43
CA ALA A 69 -24.44 -4.74 -2.73
C ALA A 69 -25.96 -4.63 -2.68
N GLU A 70 -26.60 -5.19 -1.65
CA GLU A 70 -28.05 -5.10 -1.44
C GLU A 70 -28.52 -3.65 -1.25
N VAL A 71 -27.78 -2.85 -0.46
CA VAL A 71 -28.09 -1.42 -0.26
C VAL A 71 -27.97 -0.63 -1.57
N LEU A 72 -26.92 -0.85 -2.35
CA LEU A 72 -26.72 -0.18 -3.64
C LEU A 72 -27.82 -0.58 -4.64
N ALA A 73 -28.17 -1.86 -4.71
CA ALA A 73 -29.23 -2.36 -5.57
C ALA A 73 -30.59 -1.76 -5.22
N ASP A 74 -30.95 -1.67 -3.93
CA ASP A 74 -32.18 -1.03 -3.46
C ASP A 74 -32.24 0.48 -3.81
N LEU A 75 -31.08 1.13 -3.96
CA LEU A 75 -30.94 2.50 -4.44
C LEU A 75 -30.97 2.61 -5.98
N GLY A 76 -31.14 1.49 -6.68
CA GLY A 76 -31.28 1.42 -8.14
C GLY A 76 -29.99 1.37 -8.92
N TRP A 77 -28.85 1.04 -8.27
CA TRP A 77 -27.60 0.77 -8.95
C TRP A 77 -27.54 -0.66 -9.49
N THR A 78 -26.94 -0.84 -10.66
CA THR A 78 -26.48 -2.17 -11.09
C THR A 78 -25.17 -2.49 -10.34
N VAL A 79 -25.12 -3.65 -9.70
CA VAL A 79 -24.01 -4.03 -8.82
C VAL A 79 -23.35 -5.31 -9.34
N LYS A 80 -22.04 -5.31 -9.42
CA LYS A 80 -21.24 -6.51 -9.72
C LYS A 80 -20.41 -6.87 -8.51
N VAL A 81 -20.62 -8.06 -7.95
CA VAL A 81 -19.87 -8.58 -6.79
C VAL A 81 -18.88 -9.61 -7.28
N VAL A 82 -17.65 -9.56 -6.80
CA VAL A 82 -16.66 -10.60 -7.11
C VAL A 82 -17.12 -11.97 -6.62
N ASP A 83 -16.79 -13.02 -7.35
CA ASP A 83 -17.19 -14.41 -7.04
C ASP A 83 -16.37 -15.02 -5.89
N ARG A 84 -15.20 -14.45 -5.58
CA ARG A 84 -14.33 -14.80 -4.45
C ARG A 84 -13.58 -13.56 -3.95
N ASP A 85 -12.88 -13.71 -2.81
CA ASP A 85 -11.95 -12.67 -2.34
C ASP A 85 -10.94 -12.27 -3.42
N CYS A 86 -10.65 -10.98 -3.50
CA CYS A 86 -9.98 -10.38 -4.65
C CYS A 86 -8.95 -9.34 -4.20
N PRO A 87 -7.77 -9.28 -4.84
CA PRO A 87 -6.79 -8.23 -4.59
C PRO A 87 -7.32 -6.82 -4.87
N THR A 88 -6.92 -5.84 -4.05
CA THR A 88 -7.25 -4.42 -4.27
C THR A 88 -6.85 -3.94 -5.68
N PRO A 89 -5.63 -4.21 -6.21
CA PRO A 89 -5.28 -3.79 -7.58
C PRO A 89 -6.17 -4.42 -8.65
N VAL A 90 -6.65 -5.64 -8.45
CA VAL A 90 -7.52 -6.33 -9.41
C VAL A 90 -8.89 -5.68 -9.51
N ILE A 91 -9.52 -5.33 -8.37
CA ILE A 91 -10.81 -4.64 -8.41
C ILE A 91 -10.66 -3.19 -8.87
N ALA A 92 -9.54 -2.53 -8.56
CA ALA A 92 -9.22 -1.20 -9.06
C ALA A 92 -9.09 -1.19 -10.60
N TYR A 93 -8.32 -2.14 -11.16
CA TYR A 93 -8.25 -2.32 -12.60
C TYR A 93 -9.62 -2.57 -13.21
N SER A 94 -10.44 -3.44 -12.60
CA SER A 94 -11.78 -3.75 -13.07
C SER A 94 -12.71 -2.55 -13.07
N ALA A 95 -12.56 -1.63 -12.11
CA ALA A 95 -13.35 -0.39 -12.06
C ALA A 95 -13.15 0.45 -13.33
N LYS A 96 -11.92 0.58 -13.79
CA LYS A 96 -11.59 1.29 -15.04
C LYS A 96 -11.98 0.47 -16.27
N HIS A 97 -11.64 -0.83 -16.29
CA HIS A 97 -11.89 -1.72 -17.43
C HIS A 97 -13.38 -1.84 -17.78
N LEU A 98 -14.24 -1.94 -16.77
CA LEU A 98 -15.70 -2.06 -16.93
C LEU A 98 -16.42 -0.71 -17.00
N ASN A 99 -15.69 0.41 -17.06
CA ASN A 99 -16.27 1.76 -17.04
C ASN A 99 -17.29 1.92 -15.89
N SER A 100 -16.94 1.45 -14.69
CA SER A 100 -17.83 1.48 -13.53
C SER A 100 -17.95 2.88 -12.92
N ALA A 101 -18.94 3.12 -12.06
CA ALA A 101 -18.99 4.30 -11.21
C ALA A 101 -17.98 4.25 -10.04
N GLY A 102 -17.19 3.19 -9.97
CA GLY A 102 -16.19 2.91 -8.95
C GLY A 102 -16.41 1.55 -8.30
N ALA A 103 -15.57 1.24 -7.30
CA ALA A 103 -15.62 0.01 -6.56
C ALA A 103 -15.61 0.24 -5.04
N LEU A 104 -16.29 -0.63 -4.30
CA LEU A 104 -16.19 -0.76 -2.86
C LEU A 104 -15.33 -1.99 -2.56
N MET A 105 -14.20 -1.78 -1.85
CA MET A 105 -13.31 -2.86 -1.42
C MET A 105 -13.37 -3.02 0.09
N PHE A 106 -13.82 -4.20 0.55
CA PHE A 106 -13.86 -4.55 1.96
C PHE A 106 -12.54 -5.18 2.39
N THR A 107 -11.73 -4.40 3.07
CA THR A 107 -10.39 -4.77 3.55
C THR A 107 -9.92 -3.85 4.66
N ALA A 108 -9.05 -4.35 5.52
CA ALA A 108 -8.24 -3.54 6.41
C ALA A 108 -6.74 -3.65 6.08
N SER A 109 -6.40 -4.08 4.83
CA SER A 109 -5.02 -4.25 4.35
C SER A 109 -4.18 -5.09 5.32
N HIS A 110 -3.12 -4.55 5.88
CA HIS A 110 -2.20 -5.22 6.80
C HIS A 110 -2.61 -5.21 8.29
N ASN A 111 -3.77 -4.62 8.64
CA ASN A 111 -4.22 -4.61 10.03
C ASN A 111 -4.47 -6.03 10.56
N PRO A 112 -4.39 -6.26 11.91
CA PRO A 112 -4.70 -7.54 12.51
C PRO A 112 -6.07 -8.10 12.14
N ALA A 113 -6.25 -9.41 12.29
CA ALA A 113 -7.48 -10.14 11.94
C ALA A 113 -8.79 -9.56 12.51
N PRO A 114 -8.85 -8.99 13.74
CA PRO A 114 -10.08 -8.41 14.26
C PRO A 114 -10.58 -7.16 13.55
N TYR A 115 -9.80 -6.57 12.64
CA TYR A 115 -10.19 -5.38 11.88
C TYR A 115 -10.81 -5.74 10.53
N CYS A 116 -11.78 -4.93 10.11
CA CYS A 116 -12.21 -4.83 8.72
C CYS A 116 -12.31 -3.35 8.32
N GLY A 117 -12.51 -3.07 7.05
CA GLY A 117 -12.62 -1.72 6.54
C GLY A 117 -13.36 -1.68 5.21
N ILE A 118 -13.58 -0.47 4.71
CA ILE A 118 -14.14 -0.20 3.40
C ILE A 118 -13.37 0.93 2.73
N LYS A 119 -12.88 0.69 1.51
CA LYS A 119 -12.31 1.68 0.61
C LYS A 119 -13.32 1.95 -0.51
N TYR A 120 -13.44 3.21 -0.94
CA TYR A 120 -14.06 3.55 -2.21
C TYR A 120 -12.95 3.82 -3.23
N ILE A 121 -12.98 3.11 -4.33
CA ILE A 121 -12.05 3.23 -5.45
C ILE A 121 -12.81 3.88 -6.61
N PRO A 122 -12.51 5.15 -6.98
CA PRO A 122 -13.15 5.83 -8.10
C PRO A 122 -12.86 5.18 -9.47
N ASP A 123 -13.55 5.65 -10.48
CA ASP A 123 -13.47 5.16 -11.87
C ASP A 123 -12.08 5.31 -12.52
N TYR A 124 -11.23 6.16 -11.97
CA TYR A 124 -9.83 6.30 -12.41
C TYR A 124 -8.90 5.18 -11.88
N ALA A 125 -9.44 4.22 -11.09
CA ALA A 125 -8.74 3.04 -10.59
C ALA A 125 -7.55 3.36 -9.66
N GLY A 126 -7.77 4.20 -8.67
CA GLY A 126 -6.78 4.56 -7.66
C GLY A 126 -7.45 5.02 -6.37
N PRO A 127 -6.69 5.34 -5.32
CA PRO A 127 -7.27 5.82 -4.07
C PRO A 127 -8.10 7.10 -4.25
N ALA A 128 -9.21 7.20 -3.52
CA ALA A 128 -10.07 8.38 -3.54
C ALA A 128 -9.31 9.64 -3.08
N THR A 129 -9.53 10.75 -3.78
CA THR A 129 -8.94 12.04 -3.38
C THR A 129 -9.57 12.56 -2.08
N PRO A 130 -8.92 13.52 -1.39
CA PRO A 130 -9.51 14.14 -0.20
C PRO A 130 -10.91 14.71 -0.45
N GLU A 131 -11.16 15.34 -1.59
CA GLU A 131 -12.44 15.94 -1.95
C GLU A 131 -13.56 14.89 -2.01
N ILE A 132 -13.24 13.70 -2.54
CA ILE A 132 -14.17 12.56 -2.59
C ILE A 132 -14.43 12.02 -1.20
N THR A 133 -13.37 11.78 -0.42
CA THR A 133 -13.51 11.23 0.93
C THR A 133 -14.24 12.20 1.87
N ASP A 134 -13.95 13.50 1.79
CA ASP A 134 -14.61 14.53 2.60
C ASP A 134 -16.11 14.63 2.25
N THR A 135 -16.47 14.52 0.96
CA THR A 135 -17.85 14.47 0.52
C THR A 135 -18.58 13.23 1.07
N ILE A 136 -17.94 12.05 1.01
CA ILE A 136 -18.51 10.82 1.57
C ILE A 136 -18.71 10.97 3.08
N VAL A 137 -17.71 11.48 3.80
CA VAL A 137 -17.78 11.69 5.26
C VAL A 137 -18.92 12.65 5.63
N ALA A 138 -19.06 13.76 4.89
CA ALA A 138 -20.16 14.70 5.12
C ALA A 138 -21.55 14.04 4.97
N ASN A 139 -21.69 13.09 4.05
CA ASN A 139 -22.93 12.35 3.81
C ASN A 139 -23.28 11.34 4.94
N ILE A 140 -22.29 10.92 5.75
CA ILE A 140 -22.51 9.89 6.80
C ILE A 140 -23.54 10.34 7.84
N ALA A 141 -23.52 11.61 8.24
CA ALA A 141 -24.40 12.13 9.29
C ALA A 141 -25.90 11.98 8.95
N GLY A 142 -26.26 12.13 7.68
CA GLY A 142 -27.64 11.99 7.18
C GLY A 142 -28.00 10.58 6.69
N ALA A 143 -27.05 9.66 6.65
CA ALA A 143 -27.26 8.34 6.09
C ALA A 143 -27.98 7.40 7.08
N SER A 144 -28.95 6.64 6.59
CA SER A 144 -29.70 5.63 7.34
C SER A 144 -28.90 4.34 7.49
N ASP A 145 -29.05 3.66 8.61
CA ASP A 145 -28.51 2.32 8.89
C ASP A 145 -29.53 1.18 8.64
N ALA A 146 -30.72 1.52 8.15
CA ALA A 146 -31.78 0.56 7.92
C ALA A 146 -31.36 -0.56 6.95
N PRO A 147 -31.79 -1.81 7.17
CA PRO A 147 -31.57 -2.92 6.24
C PRO A 147 -32.09 -2.61 4.83
N ALA A 148 -31.47 -3.21 3.82
CA ALA A 148 -32.00 -3.23 2.46
C ALA A 148 -33.37 -3.96 2.44
N LYS A 149 -34.26 -3.54 1.53
CA LYS A 149 -35.56 -4.16 1.37
C LYS A 149 -35.53 -5.42 0.51
N GLY A 150 -34.43 -5.62 -0.23
CA GLY A 150 -34.24 -6.73 -1.15
C GLY A 150 -35.12 -6.68 -2.41
N SER A 151 -35.74 -5.53 -2.68
CA SER A 151 -36.70 -5.38 -3.80
C SER A 151 -36.02 -5.34 -5.18
N HIS A 152 -34.71 -5.22 -5.24
CA HIS A 152 -33.92 -5.06 -6.48
C HIS A 152 -32.72 -6.00 -6.54
N ASN A 153 -32.79 -7.18 -5.92
CA ASN A 153 -31.66 -8.14 -5.93
C ASN A 153 -31.33 -8.64 -7.35
N ASP A 154 -32.24 -8.56 -8.31
CA ASP A 154 -31.97 -8.85 -9.73
C ASP A 154 -30.95 -7.89 -10.36
N ASN A 155 -30.67 -6.75 -9.73
CA ASN A 155 -29.63 -5.82 -10.15
C ASN A 155 -28.23 -6.26 -9.69
N ILE A 156 -28.12 -7.33 -8.89
CA ILE A 156 -26.85 -7.86 -8.38
C ILE A 156 -26.42 -9.05 -9.23
N SER A 157 -25.21 -9.01 -9.75
CA SER A 157 -24.59 -10.12 -10.48
C SER A 157 -23.20 -10.42 -9.95
N SER A 158 -22.78 -11.69 -10.09
CA SER A 158 -21.39 -12.09 -9.79
C SER A 158 -20.51 -11.95 -11.03
N PHE A 159 -19.19 -11.72 -10.83
CA PHE A 159 -18.22 -11.73 -11.90
C PHE A 159 -16.82 -12.15 -11.41
N ASP A 160 -16.03 -12.73 -12.31
CA ASP A 160 -14.61 -13.05 -12.10
C ASP A 160 -13.74 -11.96 -12.74
N PRO A 161 -13.04 -11.13 -11.95
CA PRO A 161 -12.15 -10.08 -12.47
C PRO A 161 -10.77 -10.60 -12.91
N LYS A 162 -10.40 -11.83 -12.52
CA LYS A 162 -9.05 -12.37 -12.68
C LYS A 162 -8.58 -12.46 -14.14
N PRO A 163 -9.35 -13.00 -15.10
CA PRO A 163 -8.85 -13.20 -16.46
C PRO A 163 -8.41 -11.90 -17.15
N GLU A 164 -9.18 -10.83 -17.00
CA GLU A 164 -8.88 -9.54 -17.63
C GLU A 164 -7.71 -8.82 -16.95
N TYR A 165 -7.61 -8.92 -15.62
CA TYR A 165 -6.45 -8.41 -14.91
C TYR A 165 -5.16 -9.15 -15.31
N LEU A 166 -5.17 -10.48 -15.42
CA LEU A 166 -3.99 -11.23 -15.86
C LEU A 166 -3.56 -10.88 -17.27
N LYS A 167 -4.49 -10.71 -18.21
CA LYS A 167 -4.18 -10.21 -19.56
C LYS A 167 -3.48 -8.86 -19.49
N PHE A 168 -3.97 -7.95 -18.67
CA PHE A 168 -3.36 -6.65 -18.46
C PHE A 168 -1.96 -6.76 -17.83
N LEU A 169 -1.81 -7.55 -16.77
CA LEU A 169 -0.53 -7.78 -16.09
C LEU A 169 0.55 -8.26 -17.06
N TYR A 170 0.21 -9.22 -17.94
CA TYR A 170 1.13 -9.75 -18.97
C TYR A 170 1.55 -8.70 -20.01
N THR A 171 0.89 -7.57 -20.12
CA THR A 171 1.37 -6.48 -20.99
C THR A 171 2.46 -5.63 -20.34
N LEU A 172 2.62 -5.72 -19.01
CA LEU A 172 3.56 -4.93 -18.22
C LEU A 172 4.88 -5.66 -17.96
N ILE A 173 4.89 -6.98 -18.05
CA ILE A 173 6.06 -7.84 -17.79
C ILE A 173 6.50 -8.60 -19.05
N ASP A 174 7.77 -8.97 -19.11
CA ASP A 174 8.32 -9.82 -20.18
C ASP A 174 8.24 -11.30 -19.77
N VAL A 175 7.10 -11.91 -20.08
CA VAL A 175 6.79 -13.33 -19.78
C VAL A 175 7.86 -14.28 -20.34
N GLU A 176 8.33 -14.04 -21.57
CA GLU A 176 9.30 -14.92 -22.22
C GLU A 176 10.70 -14.82 -21.61
N ARG A 177 11.07 -13.61 -21.15
CA ARG A 177 12.33 -13.41 -20.46
C ARG A 177 12.33 -14.14 -19.11
N ILE A 178 11.25 -14.00 -18.31
CA ILE A 178 11.09 -14.73 -17.04
C ILE A 178 11.12 -16.24 -17.30
N ARG A 179 10.38 -16.73 -18.31
CA ARG A 179 10.32 -18.15 -18.67
C ARG A 179 11.69 -18.73 -19.01
N SER A 180 12.50 -17.97 -19.72
CA SER A 180 13.84 -18.42 -20.13
C SER A 180 14.82 -18.53 -18.95
N ALA A 181 14.59 -17.77 -17.86
CA ALA A 181 15.43 -17.78 -16.67
C ALA A 181 15.19 -19.01 -15.78
N LYS A 182 14.00 -19.65 -15.84
CA LYS A 182 13.64 -20.85 -15.06
C LYS A 182 13.88 -20.67 -13.55
N LEU A 183 13.42 -19.54 -13.02
CA LEU A 183 13.63 -19.18 -11.62
C LEU A 183 12.96 -20.18 -10.68
N LYS A 184 13.65 -20.53 -9.61
CA LYS A 184 13.10 -21.26 -8.46
C LYS A 184 12.60 -20.26 -7.42
N VAL A 185 11.30 -20.22 -7.23
CA VAL A 185 10.62 -19.22 -6.40
C VAL A 185 9.91 -19.86 -5.22
N LYS A 186 10.09 -19.30 -4.05
CA LYS A 186 9.26 -19.58 -2.88
C LYS A 186 8.24 -18.45 -2.74
N TYR A 187 6.98 -18.80 -2.61
CA TYR A 187 5.90 -17.84 -2.50
C TYR A 187 5.08 -18.07 -1.24
N ASP A 188 4.99 -17.07 -0.37
CA ASP A 188 4.10 -17.08 0.79
C ASP A 188 2.93 -16.13 0.56
N ALA A 189 1.75 -16.70 0.39
CA ALA A 189 0.53 -15.91 0.20
C ALA A 189 0.10 -15.18 1.48
N LEU A 190 0.64 -15.49 2.65
CA LEU A 190 0.20 -14.97 3.96
C LEU A 190 -1.33 -15.02 4.13
N TYR A 191 -1.97 -16.09 3.61
CA TYR A 191 -3.43 -16.26 3.58
C TYR A 191 -4.19 -15.15 2.86
N SER A 192 -3.50 -14.30 2.07
CA SER A 192 -3.99 -13.09 1.43
C SER A 192 -4.78 -13.36 0.16
N THR A 193 -5.24 -12.29 -0.48
CA THR A 193 -5.98 -12.34 -1.75
C THR A 193 -5.14 -12.70 -2.97
N SER A 194 -3.78 -12.63 -2.90
CA SER A 194 -2.89 -12.97 -4.01
C SER A 194 -2.82 -14.47 -4.34
N ARG A 195 -3.29 -15.33 -3.42
CA ARG A 195 -3.37 -16.78 -3.63
C ARG A 195 -4.25 -17.12 -4.85
N GLY A 196 -3.74 -17.95 -5.72
CA GLY A 196 -4.35 -18.25 -7.01
C GLY A 196 -4.17 -17.15 -8.05
N TYR A 197 -3.49 -16.06 -7.74
CA TYR A 197 -3.05 -15.04 -8.70
C TYR A 197 -1.54 -15.13 -8.92
N LEU A 198 -0.73 -14.77 -7.91
CA LEU A 198 0.74 -14.68 -8.07
C LEU A 198 1.37 -16.04 -8.36
N ASP A 199 0.97 -17.09 -7.64
CA ASP A 199 1.37 -18.47 -7.92
C ASP A 199 1.08 -18.87 -9.37
N GLY A 200 -0.15 -18.64 -9.83
CA GLY A 200 -0.53 -18.95 -11.21
C GLY A 200 0.21 -18.11 -12.27
N VAL A 201 0.55 -16.85 -11.98
CA VAL A 201 1.36 -16.01 -12.86
C VAL A 201 2.79 -16.51 -12.95
N LEU A 202 3.40 -16.84 -11.80
CA LEU A 202 4.75 -17.41 -11.76
C LEU A 202 4.86 -18.73 -12.52
N GLU A 203 3.89 -19.65 -12.32
CA GLU A 203 3.80 -20.91 -13.05
C GLU A 203 3.62 -20.67 -14.56
N HIS A 204 2.74 -19.73 -14.95
CA HIS A 204 2.56 -19.36 -16.36
C HIS A 204 3.86 -18.83 -16.98
N CYS A 205 4.64 -18.08 -16.21
CA CYS A 205 5.96 -17.59 -16.61
C CYS A 205 7.04 -18.69 -16.56
N GLY A 206 6.71 -19.94 -16.23
CA GLY A 206 7.63 -21.08 -16.26
C GLY A 206 8.61 -21.15 -15.07
N CYS A 207 8.30 -20.48 -13.98
CA CYS A 207 9.04 -20.61 -12.73
C CYS A 207 8.75 -21.96 -12.04
N ASP A 208 9.73 -22.49 -11.31
CA ASP A 208 9.55 -23.59 -10.36
C ASP A 208 9.09 -23.01 -9.03
N VAL A 209 7.79 -23.17 -8.70
CA VAL A 209 7.14 -22.47 -7.59
C VAL A 209 6.77 -23.43 -6.48
N GLU A 210 7.20 -23.14 -5.26
CA GLU A 210 6.64 -23.74 -4.06
C GLU A 210 5.90 -22.65 -3.27
N SER A 211 4.61 -22.92 -3.00
CA SER A 211 3.71 -21.93 -2.40
C SER A 211 3.27 -22.35 -0.99
N PHE A 212 3.23 -21.37 -0.07
CA PHE A 212 2.81 -21.53 1.32
C PHE A 212 1.55 -20.71 1.59
N HIS A 213 0.78 -21.13 2.60
CA HIS A 213 -0.40 -20.41 3.12
C HIS A 213 -1.41 -19.99 2.03
N THR A 214 -1.62 -20.86 1.02
CA THR A 214 -2.46 -20.60 -0.16
C THR A 214 -3.93 -20.95 0.05
N TYR A 215 -4.43 -20.95 1.26
CA TYR A 215 -5.83 -21.14 1.62
C TYR A 215 -6.38 -19.94 2.40
N ARG A 216 -7.70 -19.78 2.42
CA ARG A 216 -8.33 -18.71 3.22
C ARG A 216 -8.26 -19.06 4.70
N ASP A 217 -7.58 -18.22 5.47
CA ASP A 217 -7.65 -18.22 6.93
C ASP A 217 -7.96 -16.81 7.41
N VAL A 218 -9.13 -16.63 8.02
CA VAL A 218 -9.61 -15.34 8.52
C VAL A 218 -8.77 -14.80 9.68
N LEU A 219 -7.92 -15.63 10.30
CA LEU A 219 -7.00 -15.26 11.37
C LEU A 219 -5.55 -15.05 10.89
N PHE A 220 -5.29 -15.23 9.59
CA PHE A 220 -3.94 -15.10 9.00
C PHE A 220 -2.88 -15.93 9.73
N GLY A 221 -3.20 -17.20 10.08
CA GLY A 221 -2.32 -18.08 10.85
C GLY A 221 -2.05 -17.60 12.28
N GLY A 222 -2.82 -16.64 12.78
CA GLY A 222 -2.59 -15.99 14.08
C GLY A 222 -1.58 -14.83 14.02
N GLY A 223 -1.06 -14.49 12.84
CA GLY A 223 -0.10 -13.42 12.59
C GLY A 223 -0.74 -12.13 12.03
N MET A 224 0.09 -11.32 11.43
CA MET A 224 -0.29 -10.11 10.68
C MET A 224 -0.23 -10.40 9.19
N PRO A 225 -1.21 -9.99 8.38
CA PRO A 225 -1.12 -10.10 6.93
C PRO A 225 -0.23 -8.98 6.35
N GLU A 226 1.01 -8.89 6.83
CA GLU A 226 1.98 -7.87 6.42
C GLU A 226 3.31 -8.55 6.09
N PRO A 227 3.85 -8.43 4.86
CA PRO A 227 5.00 -9.19 4.40
C PRO A 227 6.33 -8.60 4.94
N LYS A 228 6.51 -8.66 6.26
CA LYS A 228 7.73 -8.18 6.94
C LYS A 228 8.03 -8.94 8.23
N GLY A 229 9.30 -8.86 8.68
CA GLY A 229 9.73 -9.34 9.98
C GLY A 229 9.39 -10.80 10.23
N GLU A 230 8.70 -11.05 11.36
CA GLU A 230 8.38 -12.39 11.86
C GLU A 230 7.45 -13.18 10.92
N GLN A 231 6.63 -12.51 10.12
CA GLN A 231 5.71 -13.15 9.19
C GLN A 231 6.43 -13.84 8.01
N LEU A 232 7.68 -13.47 7.73
CA LEU A 232 8.46 -14.03 6.62
C LEU A 232 9.49 -15.08 7.04
N VAL A 233 9.53 -15.49 8.32
CA VAL A 233 10.55 -16.45 8.83
C VAL A 233 10.49 -17.76 8.06
N GLU A 234 9.31 -18.34 7.85
CA GLU A 234 9.14 -19.59 7.10
C GLU A 234 9.57 -19.45 5.64
N LEU A 235 9.23 -18.35 5.00
CA LEU A 235 9.66 -18.05 3.63
C LEU A 235 11.19 -17.93 3.53
N VAL A 236 11.82 -17.21 4.46
CA VAL A 236 13.28 -17.06 4.53
C VAL A 236 13.99 -18.41 4.73
N GLU A 237 13.46 -19.25 5.61
CA GLU A 237 13.99 -20.60 5.84
C GLU A 237 13.85 -21.48 4.60
N ALA A 238 12.72 -21.42 3.91
CA ALA A 238 12.47 -22.18 2.68
C ALA A 238 13.40 -21.74 1.54
N VAL A 239 13.61 -20.42 1.36
CA VAL A 239 14.55 -19.88 0.36
C VAL A 239 15.95 -20.44 0.61
N LYS A 240 16.46 -20.35 1.83
CA LYS A 240 17.81 -20.83 2.19
C LYS A 240 17.96 -22.34 2.06
N LYS A 241 17.00 -23.09 2.59
CA LYS A 241 17.03 -24.56 2.60
C LYS A 241 17.13 -25.13 1.21
N ASP A 242 16.36 -24.59 0.28
CA ASP A 242 16.24 -25.14 -1.06
C ASP A 242 17.07 -24.39 -2.10
N SER A 243 17.87 -23.41 -1.68
CA SER A 243 18.66 -22.55 -2.56
C SER A 243 17.79 -21.96 -3.68
N ALA A 244 16.65 -21.36 -3.30
CA ALA A 244 15.76 -20.70 -4.24
C ALA A 244 16.36 -19.35 -4.69
N ASP A 245 16.02 -18.92 -5.89
CA ASP A 245 16.51 -17.66 -6.45
C ASP A 245 15.81 -16.45 -5.82
N LEU A 246 14.58 -16.65 -5.29
CA LEU A 246 13.70 -15.57 -4.87
C LEU A 246 12.62 -16.08 -3.92
N GLY A 247 12.33 -15.30 -2.88
CA GLY A 247 11.15 -15.42 -2.03
C GLY A 247 10.21 -14.23 -2.24
N LEU A 248 8.90 -14.50 -2.37
CA LEU A 248 7.85 -13.51 -2.64
C LEU A 248 6.70 -13.61 -1.66
N ALA A 249 6.11 -12.47 -1.30
CA ALA A 249 4.90 -12.41 -0.47
C ALA A 249 4.11 -11.13 -0.73
N THR A 250 2.83 -11.11 -0.37
CA THR A 250 1.99 -9.91 -0.42
C THR A 250 1.25 -9.70 0.90
N ASP A 251 0.74 -8.48 1.13
CA ASP A 251 -0.13 -8.21 2.29
C ASP A 251 -1.58 -8.69 2.07
N GLY A 252 -2.44 -8.47 3.06
CA GLY A 252 -3.79 -9.03 3.12
C GLY A 252 -4.68 -8.76 1.90
N ASP A 253 -4.59 -7.57 1.31
CA ASP A 253 -5.30 -7.18 0.08
C ASP A 253 -4.39 -7.03 -1.15
N SER A 254 -3.14 -7.52 -1.02
CA SER A 254 -2.15 -7.67 -2.10
C SER A 254 -1.76 -6.38 -2.81
N ASP A 255 -1.89 -5.24 -2.13
CA ASP A 255 -1.43 -3.95 -2.64
C ASP A 255 0.03 -3.65 -2.26
N ARG A 256 0.63 -4.47 -1.36
CA ARG A 256 2.05 -4.42 -0.96
C ARG A 256 2.75 -5.73 -1.26
N PHE A 257 4.07 -5.65 -1.35
CA PHE A 257 4.96 -6.77 -1.65
C PHE A 257 5.93 -7.06 -0.50
N GLY A 258 6.44 -8.28 -0.47
CA GLY A 258 7.56 -8.72 0.36
C GLY A 258 8.54 -9.56 -0.45
N ILE A 259 9.80 -9.16 -0.44
CA ILE A 259 10.86 -9.75 -1.26
C ILE A 259 11.96 -10.30 -0.37
N VAL A 260 12.37 -11.53 -0.64
CA VAL A 260 13.50 -12.22 0.02
C VAL A 260 14.51 -12.61 -1.05
N ASP A 261 15.77 -12.20 -0.91
CA ASP A 261 16.84 -12.59 -1.82
C ASP A 261 17.30 -14.05 -1.59
N GLU A 262 18.14 -14.57 -2.47
CA GLU A 262 18.66 -15.94 -2.42
C GLU A 262 19.54 -16.23 -1.17
N LEU A 263 19.99 -15.20 -0.46
CA LEU A 263 20.71 -15.31 0.79
C LEU A 263 19.77 -15.33 2.01
N GLY A 264 18.47 -15.09 1.79
CA GLY A 264 17.45 -15.01 2.83
C GLY A 264 17.37 -13.63 3.50
N ASN A 265 17.86 -12.57 2.87
CA ASN A 265 17.67 -11.21 3.33
C ASN A 265 16.31 -10.69 2.88
N VAL A 266 15.51 -10.17 3.81
CA VAL A 266 14.27 -9.47 3.51
C VAL A 266 14.61 -8.07 3.02
N LEU A 267 14.25 -7.75 1.79
CA LEU A 267 14.54 -6.45 1.19
C LEU A 267 13.58 -5.39 1.71
N THR A 268 14.09 -4.19 1.98
CA THR A 268 13.23 -3.05 2.33
C THR A 268 12.50 -2.54 1.09
N PRO A 269 11.29 -1.97 1.22
CA PRO A 269 10.59 -1.35 0.09
C PRO A 269 11.42 -0.28 -0.62
N ASN A 270 12.22 0.50 0.11
CA ASN A 270 13.13 1.48 -0.46
C ASN A 270 14.15 0.83 -1.42
N THR A 271 14.70 -0.31 -1.02
CA THR A 271 15.66 -1.09 -1.83
C THR A 271 14.98 -1.64 -3.09
N VAL A 272 13.77 -2.18 -2.96
CA VAL A 272 13.01 -2.71 -4.09
C VAL A 272 12.63 -1.60 -5.08
N LEU A 273 12.16 -0.45 -4.58
CA LEU A 273 11.87 0.72 -5.41
C LEU A 273 13.08 1.18 -6.23
N LEU A 274 14.26 1.24 -5.60
CA LEU A 274 15.51 1.60 -6.25
C LEU A 274 15.88 0.59 -7.35
N LEU A 275 15.82 -0.72 -7.02
CA LEU A 275 16.08 -1.80 -7.96
C LEU A 275 15.17 -1.73 -9.17
N LEU A 276 13.86 -1.58 -8.94
CA LEU A 276 12.86 -1.54 -10.01
C LEU A 276 12.95 -0.26 -10.84
N ALA A 277 13.22 0.89 -10.24
CA ALA A 277 13.49 2.13 -10.99
C ALA A 277 14.66 1.94 -11.97
N ARG A 278 15.78 1.36 -11.48
CA ARG A 278 16.94 1.01 -12.31
C ARG A 278 16.56 0.00 -13.41
N HIS A 279 15.81 -1.05 -13.07
CA HIS A 279 15.39 -2.07 -14.02
C HIS A 279 14.55 -1.49 -15.17
N LEU A 280 13.55 -0.67 -14.83
CA LEU A 280 12.66 -0.07 -15.82
C LEU A 280 13.42 0.84 -16.80
N VAL A 281 14.39 1.63 -16.31
CA VAL A 281 15.22 2.49 -17.18
C VAL A 281 16.23 1.66 -17.96
N LYS A 282 17.06 0.89 -17.27
CA LYS A 282 18.24 0.24 -17.85
C LYS A 282 17.88 -0.94 -18.74
N ASN A 283 16.98 -1.81 -18.28
CA ASN A 283 16.68 -3.06 -18.95
C ASN A 283 15.49 -2.94 -19.90
N LYS A 284 14.45 -2.18 -19.51
CA LYS A 284 13.26 -1.99 -20.36
C LYS A 284 13.33 -0.72 -21.22
N GLY A 285 14.33 0.17 -21.02
CA GLY A 285 14.47 1.39 -21.81
C GLY A 285 13.33 2.40 -21.63
N LEU A 286 12.57 2.28 -20.53
CA LEU A 286 11.45 3.16 -20.24
C LEU A 286 11.92 4.49 -19.69
N THR A 287 11.13 5.54 -19.88
CA THR A 287 11.40 6.88 -19.35
C THR A 287 10.14 7.47 -18.76
N GLY A 288 10.29 8.38 -17.81
CA GLY A 288 9.20 9.04 -17.10
C GLY A 288 9.70 9.60 -15.77
N ALA A 289 8.81 10.21 -14.99
CA ALA A 289 9.16 10.72 -13.68
C ALA A 289 9.25 9.59 -12.63
N ILE A 290 10.10 9.77 -11.64
CA ILE A 290 10.04 9.00 -10.40
C ILE A 290 9.21 9.80 -9.39
N VAL A 291 8.29 9.14 -8.67
CA VAL A 291 7.49 9.78 -7.62
C VAL A 291 7.71 9.05 -6.31
N ARG A 292 8.17 9.78 -5.30
CA ARG A 292 8.37 9.26 -3.95
C ARG A 292 7.71 10.14 -2.89
N THR A 293 7.47 9.57 -1.71
CA THR A 293 6.99 10.36 -0.57
C THR A 293 8.16 11.05 0.16
N VAL A 294 7.82 11.97 1.06
CA VAL A 294 8.82 12.62 1.96
C VAL A 294 9.55 11.61 2.86
N ALA A 295 8.99 10.41 3.07
CA ALA A 295 9.55 9.35 3.90
C ALA A 295 10.35 8.29 3.11
N THR A 296 10.32 8.35 1.77
CA THR A 296 10.99 7.38 0.89
C THR A 296 12.46 7.79 0.65
N THR A 297 13.32 6.84 0.33
CA THR A 297 14.76 7.02 0.17
C THR A 297 15.15 8.07 -0.87
N HIS A 298 16.21 8.86 -0.58
CA HIS A 298 16.83 9.80 -1.51
C HIS A 298 17.78 9.13 -2.52
N LEU A 299 18.03 7.81 -2.42
CA LEU A 299 18.71 7.09 -3.48
C LEU A 299 17.96 7.17 -4.82
N LEU A 300 16.65 7.33 -4.78
CA LEU A 300 15.84 7.57 -5.98
C LEU A 300 16.12 8.92 -6.64
N ASP A 301 16.45 9.96 -5.85
CA ASP A 301 16.86 11.28 -6.37
C ASP A 301 18.19 11.17 -7.09
N ASN A 302 19.15 10.46 -6.49
CA ASN A 302 20.48 10.23 -7.07
C ASN A 302 20.37 9.44 -8.39
N LEU A 303 19.57 8.36 -8.37
CA LEU A 303 19.34 7.57 -9.59
C LEU A 303 18.66 8.40 -10.68
N ALA A 304 17.63 9.19 -10.32
CA ALA A 304 16.95 10.09 -11.25
C ALA A 304 17.92 11.09 -11.89
N GLY A 305 18.80 11.72 -11.08
CA GLY A 305 19.84 12.62 -11.57
C GLY A 305 20.77 11.96 -12.56
N LYS A 306 21.18 10.73 -12.30
CA LYS A 306 22.08 9.95 -13.16
C LYS A 306 21.49 9.62 -14.53
N TYR A 307 20.18 9.33 -14.57
CA TYR A 307 19.46 9.01 -15.80
C TYR A 307 18.76 10.21 -16.44
N GLY A 308 18.90 11.40 -15.88
CA GLY A 308 18.24 12.62 -16.38
C GLY A 308 16.72 12.57 -16.25
N LEU A 309 16.19 11.87 -15.25
CA LEU A 309 14.75 11.75 -15.00
C LEU A 309 14.27 12.86 -14.06
N THR A 310 13.01 13.24 -14.23
CA THR A 310 12.32 14.10 -13.27
C THR A 310 11.96 13.31 -12.03
N ILE A 311 12.13 13.94 -10.83
CA ILE A 311 11.66 13.37 -9.58
C ILE A 311 10.64 14.31 -8.93
N TYR A 312 9.56 13.74 -8.39
CA TYR A 312 8.57 14.44 -7.58
C TYR A 312 8.54 13.86 -6.17
N GLU A 313 8.58 14.75 -5.18
CA GLU A 313 8.33 14.41 -3.79
C GLU A 313 6.89 14.77 -3.41
N THR A 314 6.15 13.83 -2.79
CA THR A 314 4.78 14.03 -2.31
C THR A 314 4.70 13.90 -0.78
N ALA A 315 3.56 14.27 -0.21
CA ALA A 315 3.18 13.82 1.14
C ALA A 315 3.07 12.30 1.18
N VAL A 316 3.08 11.71 2.39
CA VAL A 316 2.86 10.27 2.59
C VAL A 316 1.40 9.92 2.27
N GLY A 317 1.23 8.89 1.48
CA GLY A 317 -0.07 8.37 1.03
C GLY A 317 -0.10 8.18 -0.48
N PHE A 318 -0.39 6.96 -0.90
CA PHE A 318 -0.35 6.60 -2.34
C PHE A 318 -1.31 7.43 -3.21
N LYS A 319 -2.36 8.01 -2.62
CA LYS A 319 -3.28 8.93 -3.32
C LYS A 319 -2.57 10.10 -4.02
N TYR A 320 -1.50 10.63 -3.41
CA TYR A 320 -0.70 11.72 -4.00
C TYR A 320 0.21 11.23 -5.13
N ILE A 321 0.71 10.00 -5.01
CA ILE A 321 1.44 9.32 -6.09
C ILE A 321 0.49 9.04 -7.25
N GLY A 322 -0.68 8.45 -6.97
CA GLY A 322 -1.72 8.18 -7.96
C GLY A 322 -2.23 9.44 -8.67
N GLU A 323 -2.30 10.58 -7.97
CA GLU A 323 -2.59 11.87 -8.58
C GLU A 323 -1.52 12.26 -9.59
N LYS A 324 -0.24 12.17 -9.25
CA LYS A 324 0.87 12.42 -10.17
C LYS A 324 0.86 11.47 -11.37
N MET A 325 0.51 10.21 -11.19
CA MET A 325 0.35 9.25 -12.29
C MET A 325 -0.77 9.63 -13.28
N ARG A 326 -1.80 10.35 -12.81
CA ARG A 326 -2.87 10.87 -13.67
C ARG A 326 -2.49 12.16 -14.38
N GLU A 327 -1.53 12.91 -13.83
CA GLU A 327 -1.09 14.21 -14.38
C GLU A 327 0.05 14.08 -15.40
N THR A 328 0.95 13.12 -15.22
CA THR A 328 2.16 12.95 -16.03
C THR A 328 2.57 11.48 -16.18
N ALA A 329 3.47 11.22 -17.13
CA ALA A 329 4.07 9.91 -17.29
C ALA A 329 5.01 9.61 -16.11
N VAL A 330 4.59 8.74 -15.21
CA VAL A 330 5.37 8.28 -14.06
C VAL A 330 5.99 6.93 -14.40
N LEU A 331 7.32 6.86 -14.40
CA LEU A 331 8.07 5.62 -14.60
C LEU A 331 7.81 4.62 -13.48
N ILE A 332 7.95 5.12 -12.24
CA ILE A 332 7.66 4.38 -11.00
C ILE A 332 7.27 5.37 -9.90
N GLY A 333 6.25 5.02 -9.15
CA GLY A 333 5.86 5.72 -7.94
C GLY A 333 5.71 4.75 -6.78
N GLY A 334 6.24 5.08 -5.59
CA GLY A 334 6.17 4.16 -4.47
C GLY A 334 6.45 4.78 -3.11
N GLU A 335 6.14 3.99 -2.09
CA GLU A 335 6.23 4.34 -0.67
C GLU A 335 7.16 3.38 0.08
N GLU A 336 7.77 3.88 1.15
CA GLU A 336 8.54 3.08 2.11
C GLU A 336 7.72 1.99 2.82
N SER A 337 6.40 2.05 2.70
CA SER A 337 5.46 1.07 3.27
C SER A 337 5.26 -0.18 2.42
N GLY A 338 5.83 -0.24 1.21
CA GLY A 338 5.79 -1.41 0.33
C GLY A 338 4.72 -1.38 -0.76
N GLY A 339 4.15 -0.21 -1.05
CA GLY A 339 3.25 -0.02 -2.19
C GLY A 339 3.94 0.68 -3.34
N LEU A 340 3.76 0.19 -4.56
CA LEU A 340 4.28 0.82 -5.78
C LEU A 340 3.35 0.64 -6.98
N SER A 341 3.53 1.49 -7.98
CA SER A 341 2.96 1.36 -9.32
C SER A 341 3.94 1.89 -10.36
N VAL A 342 3.77 1.50 -11.62
CA VAL A 342 4.70 1.81 -12.70
C VAL A 342 4.01 2.36 -13.94
N LEU A 343 4.80 2.85 -14.88
CA LEU A 343 4.33 3.33 -16.18
C LEU A 343 3.49 2.27 -16.90
N GLY A 344 2.33 2.69 -17.37
CA GLY A 344 1.38 1.79 -18.05
C GLY A 344 0.40 1.07 -17.13
N HIS A 345 0.64 1.07 -15.82
CA HIS A 345 -0.29 0.54 -14.83
C HIS A 345 -1.38 1.56 -14.45
N ILE A 346 -2.35 1.14 -13.64
CA ILE A 346 -3.34 2.01 -13.01
C ILE A 346 -2.70 2.79 -11.84
N PRO A 347 -3.29 3.93 -11.41
CA PRO A 347 -2.75 4.74 -10.31
C PRO A 347 -3.09 4.13 -8.92
N GLU A 348 -2.91 2.81 -8.79
CA GLU A 348 -3.08 2.03 -7.56
C GLU A 348 -1.85 1.14 -7.34
N LYS A 349 -1.57 0.87 -6.07
CA LYS A 349 -0.50 -0.04 -5.64
C LYS A 349 -0.81 -1.46 -6.09
N ASP A 350 0.22 -2.20 -6.49
CA ASP A 350 0.09 -3.57 -6.93
C ASP A 350 1.29 -4.43 -6.48
N GLY A 351 1.08 -5.23 -5.43
CA GLY A 351 2.09 -6.12 -4.88
C GLY A 351 2.40 -7.27 -5.84
N ILE A 352 1.41 -7.77 -6.57
CA ILE A 352 1.59 -8.85 -7.55
C ILE A 352 2.48 -8.39 -8.69
N LEU A 353 2.23 -7.20 -9.23
CA LEU A 353 3.08 -6.61 -10.27
C LEU A 353 4.51 -6.35 -9.75
N ALA A 354 4.65 -5.83 -8.53
CA ALA A 354 5.95 -5.56 -7.92
C ALA A 354 6.79 -6.84 -7.81
N ASP A 355 6.20 -7.92 -7.33
CA ASP A 355 6.82 -9.24 -7.20
C ASP A 355 7.27 -9.77 -8.58
N MET A 356 6.42 -9.65 -9.59
CA MET A 356 6.74 -10.09 -10.95
C MET A 356 7.84 -9.25 -11.60
N LEU A 357 7.89 -7.94 -11.35
CA LEU A 357 8.98 -7.07 -11.86
C LEU A 357 10.33 -7.39 -11.23
N VAL A 358 10.38 -7.85 -9.97
CA VAL A 358 11.62 -8.33 -9.36
C VAL A 358 12.09 -9.63 -10.03
N ALA A 359 11.18 -10.58 -10.27
CA ALA A 359 11.50 -11.79 -11.04
C ALA A 359 11.99 -11.45 -12.46
N GLU A 360 11.36 -10.47 -13.12
CA GLU A 360 11.79 -9.95 -14.43
C GLU A 360 13.21 -9.34 -14.37
N ALA A 361 13.53 -8.56 -13.33
CA ALA A 361 14.85 -7.96 -13.16
C ALA A 361 15.95 -9.01 -13.06
N ILE A 362 15.73 -10.07 -12.27
CA ILE A 362 16.64 -11.21 -12.18
C ILE A 362 16.82 -11.88 -13.56
N ALA A 363 15.72 -12.12 -14.26
CA ALA A 363 15.73 -12.75 -15.58
C ALA A 363 16.48 -11.92 -16.64
N TYR A 364 16.40 -10.58 -16.57
CA TYR A 364 17.12 -9.70 -17.51
C TYR A 364 18.63 -9.68 -17.27
N GLU A 365 19.05 -9.60 -16.04
CA GLU A 365 20.46 -9.45 -15.69
C GLU A 365 21.19 -10.82 -15.57
N GLY A 366 20.46 -11.90 -15.29
CA GLY A 366 21.03 -13.25 -15.11
C GLY A 366 21.96 -13.34 -13.90
N LYS A 367 21.69 -12.56 -12.84
CA LYS A 367 22.49 -12.44 -11.63
C LYS A 367 21.62 -12.68 -10.40
N PRO A 368 22.21 -13.12 -9.27
CA PRO A 368 21.50 -13.20 -8.00
C PRO A 368 20.90 -11.85 -7.59
N LEU A 369 19.76 -11.87 -6.90
CA LEU A 369 19.05 -10.66 -6.48
C LEU A 369 19.89 -9.79 -5.55
N SER A 370 20.65 -10.39 -4.62
CA SER A 370 21.55 -9.67 -3.72
C SER A 370 22.58 -8.83 -4.50
N GLN A 371 23.15 -9.37 -5.58
CA GLN A 371 24.10 -8.65 -6.43
C GLN A 371 23.42 -7.49 -7.19
N LEU A 372 22.18 -7.70 -7.68
CA LEU A 372 21.43 -6.63 -8.36
C LEU A 372 21.12 -5.47 -7.42
N VAL A 373 20.80 -5.76 -6.16
CA VAL A 373 20.61 -4.77 -5.11
C VAL A 373 21.88 -3.98 -4.83
N GLU A 374 23.02 -4.66 -4.65
CA GLU A 374 24.31 -4.00 -4.45
C GLU A 374 24.68 -3.07 -5.62
N GLU A 375 24.47 -3.54 -6.85
CA GLU A 375 24.71 -2.74 -8.05
C GLU A 375 23.78 -1.51 -8.11
N ALA A 376 22.51 -1.65 -7.76
CA ALA A 376 21.56 -0.53 -7.74
C ALA A 376 21.93 0.52 -6.68
N ILE A 377 22.29 0.09 -5.48
CA ILE A 377 22.74 0.96 -4.40
C ILE A 377 24.02 1.70 -4.81
N LYS A 378 25.00 1.00 -5.34
CA LYS A 378 26.25 1.59 -5.83
C LYS A 378 26.01 2.59 -6.96
N GLU A 379 25.11 2.27 -7.88
CA GLU A 379 24.75 3.14 -9.00
C GLU A 379 24.05 4.42 -8.53
N ALA A 380 23.33 4.39 -7.42
CA ALA A 380 22.68 5.53 -6.80
C ALA A 380 23.56 6.28 -5.77
N ASP A 381 24.88 6.08 -5.79
CA ASP A 381 25.84 6.68 -4.85
C ASP A 381 25.55 6.37 -3.37
N GLY A 382 24.98 5.16 -3.09
CA GLY A 382 24.75 4.65 -1.73
C GLY A 382 26.00 4.09 -1.07
N PRO A 383 25.87 3.52 0.14
CA PRO A 383 24.61 3.16 0.79
C PRO A 383 23.95 4.30 1.55
N LEU A 384 22.64 4.20 1.71
CA LEU A 384 21.87 4.94 2.69
C LEU A 384 21.04 3.96 3.53
N TYR A 385 21.05 4.16 4.85
CA TYR A 385 20.37 3.31 5.82
C TYR A 385 19.12 4.01 6.32
N ASN A 386 17.97 3.34 6.19
CA ASN A 386 16.69 3.86 6.58
C ASN A 386 16.20 3.18 7.86
N LYS A 387 15.63 3.97 8.76
CA LYS A 387 14.94 3.48 9.95
C LYS A 387 13.66 4.27 10.20
N ARG A 388 12.67 3.59 10.75
CA ARG A 388 11.47 4.18 11.32
C ARG A 388 11.39 3.80 12.79
N VAL A 389 11.11 4.78 13.64
CA VAL A 389 10.81 4.61 15.07
C VAL A 389 9.41 5.12 15.32
N ASP A 390 8.56 4.31 15.93
CA ASP A 390 7.19 4.66 16.29
C ASP A 390 7.15 4.97 17.80
N LEU A 391 6.95 6.24 18.17
CA LEU A 391 6.87 6.70 19.53
C LEU A 391 5.40 6.85 19.95
N HIS A 392 4.98 6.11 20.98
CA HIS A 392 3.65 6.26 21.57
C HIS A 392 3.56 7.56 22.35
N LEU A 393 2.80 8.53 21.85
CA LEU A 393 2.63 9.85 22.43
C LEU A 393 1.15 10.25 22.41
N GLU A 394 0.67 10.77 23.53
CA GLU A 394 -0.65 11.40 23.63
C GLU A 394 -0.75 12.64 22.73
N GLU A 395 -1.97 13.01 22.32
CA GLU A 395 -2.20 14.12 21.37
C GLU A 395 -1.57 15.43 21.81
N ALA A 396 -1.66 15.78 23.13
CA ALA A 396 -1.05 16.99 23.67
C ALA A 396 0.48 16.97 23.51
N HIS A 397 1.13 15.82 23.72
CA HIS A 397 2.57 15.68 23.57
C HIS A 397 2.97 15.75 22.08
N LYS A 398 2.23 15.09 21.19
CA LYS A 398 2.45 15.22 19.73
C LYS A 398 2.39 16.68 19.28
N ALA A 399 1.40 17.43 19.77
CA ALA A 399 1.25 18.85 19.46
C ALA A 399 2.44 19.68 19.98
N ALA A 400 2.89 19.45 21.21
CA ALA A 400 4.05 20.13 21.80
C ALA A 400 5.34 19.87 21.02
N VAL A 401 5.57 18.62 20.59
CA VAL A 401 6.72 18.25 19.75
C VAL A 401 6.68 19.02 18.42
N LEU A 402 5.55 18.99 17.72
CA LEU A 402 5.41 19.70 16.44
C LEU A 402 5.58 21.21 16.60
N GLU A 403 5.01 21.79 17.65
CA GLU A 403 5.14 23.21 17.94
C GLU A 403 6.60 23.61 18.22
N SER A 404 7.29 22.83 19.05
CA SER A 404 8.71 23.04 19.38
C SER A 404 9.59 23.01 18.14
N PHE A 405 9.48 21.93 17.33
CA PHE A 405 10.27 21.81 16.10
C PHE A 405 9.86 22.79 15.00
N THR A 406 8.64 23.32 15.05
CA THR A 406 8.18 24.37 14.13
C THR A 406 8.75 25.74 14.51
N LYS A 407 8.69 26.11 15.79
CA LYS A 407 9.13 27.44 16.28
C LYS A 407 10.65 27.52 16.47
N ASN A 408 11.24 26.45 17.00
CA ASN A 408 12.64 26.38 17.36
C ASN A 408 13.28 25.08 16.84
N PRO A 409 13.41 24.91 15.52
CA PRO A 409 14.01 23.69 14.97
C PRO A 409 15.45 23.54 15.44
N PRO A 410 15.90 22.30 15.69
CA PRO A 410 17.28 22.07 16.10
C PRO A 410 18.26 22.49 15.00
N LYS A 411 19.39 23.07 15.39
CA LYS A 411 20.48 23.42 14.47
C LYS A 411 21.33 22.20 14.09
N GLU A 412 21.27 21.17 14.90
CA GLU A 412 21.98 19.91 14.72
C GLU A 412 21.17 18.72 15.23
N VAL A 413 21.41 17.54 14.70
CA VAL A 413 20.87 16.25 15.15
C VAL A 413 22.05 15.29 15.34
N ALA A 414 22.25 14.80 16.57
CA ALA A 414 23.37 13.92 16.91
C ALA A 414 24.75 14.47 16.46
N GLY A 415 24.96 15.79 16.56
CA GLY A 415 26.19 16.45 16.16
C GLY A 415 26.33 16.71 14.64
N ILE A 416 25.31 16.39 13.84
CA ILE A 416 25.29 16.68 12.40
C ILE A 416 24.44 17.94 12.17
N GLY A 417 24.98 18.95 11.50
CA GLY A 417 24.30 20.21 11.22
C GLY A 417 23.03 20.02 10.38
N VAL A 418 21.99 20.80 10.67
CA VAL A 418 20.74 20.86 9.86
C VAL A 418 20.88 21.96 8.83
N LYS A 419 20.87 21.59 7.52
CA LYS A 419 21.04 22.55 6.41
C LYS A 419 19.73 23.13 5.90
N GLU A 420 18.61 22.40 6.03
CA GLU A 420 17.31 22.78 5.48
C GLU A 420 16.18 22.10 6.26
N ILE A 421 15.00 22.71 6.25
CA ILE A 421 13.80 22.20 6.93
C ILE A 421 12.64 22.13 5.95
N GLY A 422 12.16 20.90 5.67
CA GLY A 422 10.96 20.65 4.89
C GLY A 422 9.71 20.62 5.77
N ARG A 423 8.56 21.05 5.21
CA ARG A 423 7.26 21.13 5.92
C ARG A 423 6.09 20.59 5.08
N LYS A 424 6.36 19.70 4.15
CA LYS A 424 5.35 19.19 3.22
C LYS A 424 4.35 18.24 3.91
N ASP A 425 4.85 17.36 4.79
CA ASP A 425 4.04 16.43 5.58
C ASP A 425 4.80 16.08 6.87
N GLY A 426 4.58 16.86 7.93
CA GLY A 426 5.38 16.84 9.13
C GLY A 426 6.57 17.79 9.06
N ILE A 427 7.64 17.50 9.81
CA ILE A 427 8.86 18.31 9.87
C ILE A 427 10.03 17.44 9.44
N LYS A 428 10.64 17.75 8.30
CA LYS A 428 11.81 17.06 7.75
C LYS A 428 13.06 17.91 7.91
N LEU A 429 14.03 17.39 8.63
CA LEU A 429 15.33 18.01 8.85
C LEU A 429 16.32 17.37 7.86
N TYR A 430 16.81 18.15 6.90
CA TYR A 430 17.86 17.72 5.99
C TYR A 430 19.22 17.98 6.62
N LEU A 431 20.07 16.97 6.72
CA LEU A 431 21.36 17.03 7.38
C LEU A 431 22.50 17.40 6.40
N GLU A 432 23.57 18.02 6.92
CA GLU A 432 24.70 18.46 6.11
C GLU A 432 25.47 17.28 5.46
N ASP A 433 25.40 16.09 6.05
CA ASP A 433 26.06 14.88 5.52
C ASP A 433 25.21 14.11 4.49
N GLY A 434 24.08 14.68 4.06
CA GLY A 434 23.16 14.07 3.09
C GLY A 434 22.04 13.24 3.70
N GLY A 435 22.10 12.94 5.01
CA GLY A 435 21.01 12.28 5.74
C GLY A 435 19.81 13.21 5.96
N TRP A 436 18.74 12.63 6.51
CA TRP A 436 17.56 13.39 6.90
C TRP A 436 16.78 12.71 8.04
N VAL A 437 16.00 13.49 8.77
CA VAL A 437 15.04 13.01 9.80
C VAL A 437 13.68 13.64 9.55
N LEU A 438 12.62 12.85 9.56
CA LEU A 438 11.24 13.30 9.40
C LEU A 438 10.43 12.95 10.65
N LEU A 439 9.83 13.95 11.28
CA LEU A 439 8.83 13.78 12.34
C LEU A 439 7.44 13.94 11.74
N ARG A 440 6.63 12.89 11.84
CA ARG A 440 5.28 12.86 11.30
C ARG A 440 4.29 12.28 12.31
N PRO A 441 3.28 13.07 12.76
CA PRO A 441 2.24 12.53 13.62
C PRO A 441 1.36 11.54 12.82
N SER A 442 0.97 10.44 13.46
CA SER A 442 -0.09 9.58 12.89
C SER A 442 -1.44 10.30 13.04
N GLY A 443 -2.22 10.30 11.96
CA GLY A 443 -3.58 10.86 11.98
C GLY A 443 -4.63 9.91 12.57
N THR A 444 -4.28 8.63 12.80
CA THR A 444 -5.23 7.59 13.22
C THR A 444 -4.83 6.91 14.54
N GLU A 445 -3.59 7.05 14.96
CA GLU A 445 -3.02 6.35 16.13
C GLU A 445 -2.31 7.34 17.06
N PRO A 446 -2.21 7.08 18.37
CA PRO A 446 -1.46 7.89 19.31
C PRO A 446 0.06 7.69 19.13
N LEU A 447 0.55 7.96 17.92
CA LEU A 447 1.95 7.75 17.52
C LEU A 447 2.55 8.99 16.88
N MET A 448 3.81 9.27 17.21
CA MET A 448 4.73 10.09 16.42
C MET A 448 5.67 9.15 15.67
N ARG A 449 5.65 9.18 14.34
CA ARG A 449 6.55 8.41 13.49
C ARG A 449 7.79 9.24 13.19
N VAL A 450 8.95 8.70 13.53
CA VAL A 450 10.25 9.31 13.23
C VAL A 450 10.93 8.45 12.18
N TYR A 451 11.00 8.98 10.96
CA TYR A 451 11.75 8.35 9.87
C TYR A 451 13.11 8.99 9.76
N MET A 452 14.11 8.23 9.40
CA MET A 452 15.45 8.73 9.17
C MET A 452 16.17 7.97 8.07
N GLU A 453 17.10 8.65 7.42
CA GLU A 453 18.03 8.08 6.46
C GLU A 453 19.42 8.66 6.72
N THR A 454 20.42 7.79 6.81
CA THR A 454 21.79 8.17 7.13
C THR A 454 22.79 7.37 6.26
N ASN A 455 24.05 7.81 6.25
CA ASN A 455 25.09 7.19 5.44
C ASN A 455 25.89 6.08 6.17
N SER A 456 25.53 5.74 7.42
CA SER A 456 26.07 4.57 8.13
C SER A 456 25.12 4.06 9.20
N VAL A 457 25.23 2.77 9.56
CA VAL A 457 24.44 2.12 10.62
C VAL A 457 24.70 2.75 11.98
N GLU A 458 25.94 3.16 12.25
CA GLU A 458 26.30 3.82 13.51
C GLU A 458 25.59 5.16 13.64
N LYS A 459 25.58 5.97 12.58
CA LYS A 459 24.85 7.25 12.57
C LYS A 459 23.35 7.06 12.68
N GLU A 460 22.78 6.06 12.02
CA GLU A 460 21.38 5.71 12.15
C GLU A 460 21.00 5.50 13.63
N SER A 461 21.79 4.69 14.33
CA SER A 461 21.57 4.41 15.75
C SER A 461 21.72 5.66 16.63
N GLN A 462 22.72 6.50 16.36
CA GLN A 462 22.95 7.76 17.09
C GLN A 462 21.83 8.76 16.86
N VAL A 463 21.37 8.91 15.62
CA VAL A 463 20.27 9.80 15.26
C VAL A 463 18.95 9.31 15.91
N ALA A 464 18.67 8.00 15.87
CA ALA A 464 17.48 7.42 16.51
C ALA A 464 17.45 7.73 18.01
N GLN A 465 18.52 7.40 18.73
CA GLN A 465 18.64 7.66 20.18
C GLN A 465 18.56 9.15 20.52
N HIS A 466 19.18 10.01 19.73
CA HIS A 466 19.12 11.45 19.90
C HIS A 466 17.66 11.96 19.78
N MET A 467 16.97 11.54 18.73
CA MET A 467 15.57 11.96 18.49
C MET A 467 14.61 11.45 19.55
N GLU A 468 14.73 10.20 19.97
CA GLU A 468 13.94 9.64 21.08
C GLU A 468 14.14 10.44 22.35
N LYS A 469 15.40 10.77 22.70
CA LYS A 469 15.73 11.58 23.88
C LYS A 469 15.17 12.99 23.79
N VAL A 470 15.35 13.68 22.67
CA VAL A 470 14.84 15.05 22.47
C VAL A 470 13.31 15.08 22.57
N ILE A 471 12.63 14.14 21.90
CA ILE A 471 11.16 14.09 21.90
C ILE A 471 10.61 13.77 23.29
N SER A 472 11.22 12.83 24.02
CA SER A 472 10.78 12.46 25.37
C SER A 472 10.96 13.55 26.42
N GLN A 473 11.82 14.55 26.17
CA GLN A 473 12.08 15.69 27.07
C GLN A 473 11.14 16.88 26.83
N LEU A 474 10.38 16.86 25.75
CA LEU A 474 9.39 17.91 25.45
C LEU A 474 8.08 17.58 26.19
N GLU A 475 7.81 18.31 27.27
CA GLU A 475 6.57 18.14 28.03
C GLU A 475 5.40 18.81 27.32
N PRO A 476 4.16 18.26 27.44
CA PRO A 476 2.95 18.93 27.01
C PRO A 476 2.81 20.26 27.77
N VAL A 477 2.51 21.35 27.06
CA VAL A 477 2.25 22.67 27.65
C VAL A 477 0.82 22.72 28.20
#